data_f9f03f1e22b4e2857e9322fa36902f8c
#
_entry.id   f9f03f1e22b4e2857e9322fa36902f8c
#
_cell.length_a   1.000
_cell.length_b   1.000
_cell.length_c   1.000
_cell.angle_alpha   90.00
_cell.angle_beta   90.00
_cell.angle_gamma   90.00
#
_symmetry.space_group_name_H-M   'P 1'
#
loop_
_entity.id
_entity.type
_entity.pdbx_description
1 polymer ?
#
loop_
_entity_poly.entity_id
_entity_poly.type
_entity_poly.pdbx_seq_one_letter_code
_entity_poly.pdbx_strand_id
1 'polypeptide(L)'
;MLIQAKLFATLIRMVPDQTRERYPQSIRAGSPMDVELPKGSTLADLVDHLGLPPEKVRVIFVNGRIQQRDHILVSGDEVGLFPPVGGG
;
A
#
# COMPACT_ATOMS: atom_id res chain seq x y z
N MET A 1 -13.63 5.35 -4.37
CA MET A 1 -13.15 4.30 -5.28
C MET A 1 -12.52 3.16 -4.51
N LEU A 2 -12.67 1.97 -5.00
CA LEU A 2 -12.12 0.77 -4.35
C LEU A 2 -10.90 0.28 -5.12
N ILE A 3 -9.80 0.08 -4.39
CA ILE A 3 -8.58 -0.51 -4.93
C ILE A 3 -8.19 -1.70 -4.07
N GLN A 4 -7.24 -2.52 -4.53
CA GLN A 4 -6.64 -3.57 -3.73
C GLN A 4 -5.19 -3.24 -3.46
N ALA A 5 -4.75 -3.39 -2.21
CA ALA A 5 -3.37 -3.16 -1.83
C ALA A 5 -2.79 -4.42 -1.20
N LYS A 6 -1.54 -4.72 -1.53
CA LYS A 6 -0.79 -5.81 -0.93
C LYS A 6 0.49 -5.25 -0.32
N LEU A 7 0.79 -5.70 0.88
CA LEU A 7 2.02 -5.33 1.58
C LEU A 7 2.98 -6.51 1.56
N PHE A 8 4.26 -6.24 1.35
CA PHE A 8 5.26 -7.28 1.27
C PHE A 8 6.37 -7.09 2.28
N ALA A 9 7.00 -8.20 2.65
CA ALA A 9 8.18 -8.25 3.51
C ALA A 9 7.93 -7.51 4.84
N THR A 10 8.88 -6.68 5.24
CA THR A 10 8.85 -6.01 6.54
C THR A 10 7.78 -4.93 6.67
N LEU A 11 7.15 -4.50 5.58
CA LEU A 11 6.08 -3.50 5.67
C LEU A 11 4.94 -3.95 6.56
N ILE A 12 4.69 -5.25 6.63
CA ILE A 12 3.66 -5.81 7.49
C ILE A 12 3.86 -5.39 8.95
N ARG A 13 5.11 -5.30 9.38
CA ARG A 13 5.45 -4.96 10.78
C ARG A 13 5.34 -3.48 11.07
N MET A 14 5.24 -2.66 10.02
CA MET A 14 5.21 -1.20 10.15
C MET A 14 3.80 -0.64 10.16
N VAL A 15 2.81 -1.49 9.98
CA VAL A 15 1.40 -1.08 9.97
C VAL A 15 0.98 -0.72 11.39
N PRO A 16 0.42 0.49 11.60
CA PRO A 16 -0.05 0.90 12.93
C PRO A 16 -1.25 0.06 13.39
N ASP A 17 -1.48 0.03 14.68
CA ASP A 17 -2.60 -0.71 15.26
C ASP A 17 -3.94 -0.27 14.70
N GLN A 18 -4.13 1.02 14.46
CA GLN A 18 -5.37 1.53 13.86
C GLN A 18 -5.64 0.91 12.50
N THR A 19 -4.60 0.77 11.69
CA THR A 19 -4.74 0.14 10.38
C THR A 19 -5.03 -1.35 10.52
N ARG A 20 -4.38 -2.02 11.48
CA ARG A 20 -4.63 -3.44 11.74
C ARG A 20 -6.07 -3.68 12.17
N GLU A 21 -6.62 -2.80 12.96
CA GLU A 21 -8.01 -2.88 13.40
C GLU A 21 -8.98 -2.68 12.24
N ARG A 22 -8.61 -1.80 11.29
CA ARG A 22 -9.43 -1.51 10.13
C ARG A 22 -9.44 -2.68 9.13
N TYR A 23 -8.32 -3.40 9.05
CA TYR A 23 -8.15 -4.52 8.11
C TYR A 23 -7.69 -5.78 8.86
N PRO A 24 -8.51 -6.31 9.77
CA PRO A 24 -8.04 -7.32 10.74
C PRO A 24 -7.60 -8.64 10.12
N GLN A 25 -8.07 -8.97 8.93
CA GLN A 25 -7.75 -10.25 8.30
C GLN A 25 -6.83 -10.12 7.11
N SER A 26 -6.39 -8.92 6.78
CA SER A 26 -5.66 -8.66 5.55
C SER A 26 -4.20 -8.23 5.75
N ILE A 27 -3.77 -8.03 6.99
CA ILE A 27 -2.39 -7.60 7.27
C ILE A 27 -1.49 -8.83 7.31
N ARG A 28 -1.23 -9.37 6.12
CA ARG A 28 -0.35 -10.51 5.89
C ARG A 28 0.41 -10.26 4.60
N ALA A 29 1.64 -10.76 4.52
CA ALA A 29 2.46 -10.59 3.32
C ALA A 29 1.73 -11.10 2.07
N GLY A 30 1.58 -10.22 1.09
CA GLY A 30 0.95 -10.56 -0.18
C GLY A 30 -0.56 -10.75 -0.15
N SER A 31 -1.20 -10.56 1.01
CA SER A 31 -2.65 -10.70 1.12
C SER A 31 -3.33 -9.42 0.62
N PRO A 32 -4.34 -9.53 -0.25
CA PRO A 32 -5.02 -8.33 -0.75
C PRO A 32 -5.87 -7.67 0.32
N MET A 33 -5.78 -6.34 0.39
CA MET A 33 -6.65 -5.50 1.21
C MET A 33 -7.54 -4.69 0.29
N ASP A 34 -8.84 -4.68 0.56
CA ASP A 34 -9.75 -3.79 -0.14
C ASP A 34 -9.70 -2.43 0.56
N VAL A 35 -9.25 -1.42 -0.16
CA VAL A 35 -9.06 -0.08 0.39
C VAL A 35 -9.95 0.89 -0.34
N GLU A 36 -10.76 1.61 0.43
CA GLU A 36 -11.63 2.66 -0.10
C GLU A 36 -10.93 4.00 0.05
N LEU A 37 -10.78 4.72 -1.06
CA LEU A 37 -10.14 6.03 -1.08
C LEU A 37 -10.98 7.01 -1.88
N PRO A 38 -10.86 8.32 -1.59
CA PRO A 38 -11.53 9.32 -2.43
C PRO A 38 -11.03 9.25 -3.86
N LYS A 39 -11.92 9.54 -4.79
CA LYS A 39 -11.58 9.62 -6.21
C LYS A 39 -10.46 10.63 -6.42
N GLY A 40 -9.46 10.28 -7.20
CA GLY A 40 -8.32 11.16 -7.46
C GLY A 40 -7.17 10.98 -6.50
N SER A 41 -7.27 10.06 -5.54
CA SER A 41 -6.18 9.76 -4.61
C SER A 41 -4.94 9.24 -5.34
N THR A 42 -3.77 9.61 -4.81
CA THR A 42 -2.50 9.16 -5.34
C THR A 42 -1.94 8.00 -4.53
N LEU A 43 -0.82 7.43 -4.99
CA LEU A 43 -0.11 6.41 -4.21
C LEU A 43 0.39 6.97 -2.88
N ALA A 44 0.82 8.24 -2.86
CA ALA A 44 1.20 8.89 -1.60
C ALA A 44 0.03 8.93 -0.62
N ASP A 45 -1.18 9.19 -1.11
CA ASP A 45 -2.37 9.18 -0.28
C ASP A 45 -2.65 7.78 0.28
N LEU A 46 -2.43 6.74 -0.52
CA LEU A 46 -2.60 5.37 -0.06
C LEU A 46 -1.63 5.03 1.06
N VAL A 47 -0.35 5.38 0.88
CA VAL A 47 0.67 5.14 1.90
C VAL A 47 0.30 5.84 3.21
N ASP A 48 -0.16 7.07 3.11
CA ASP A 48 -0.61 7.86 4.26
C ASP A 48 -1.83 7.23 4.92
N HIS A 49 -2.80 6.82 4.11
CA HIS A 49 -4.02 6.16 4.61
C HIS A 49 -3.71 4.90 5.40
N LEU A 50 -2.73 4.13 4.96
CA LEU A 50 -2.32 2.90 5.64
C LEU A 50 -1.43 3.17 6.85
N GLY A 51 -1.00 4.43 7.04
CA GLY A 51 -0.16 4.80 8.16
C GLY A 51 1.27 4.30 8.05
N LEU A 52 1.70 3.94 6.84
CA LEU A 52 3.07 3.47 6.63
C LEU A 52 4.04 4.65 6.58
N PRO A 53 5.26 4.48 7.13
CA PRO A 53 6.27 5.52 6.99
C PRO A 53 6.70 5.62 5.52
N PRO A 54 6.57 6.81 4.90
CA PRO A 54 6.84 6.92 3.45
C PRO A 54 8.26 6.52 3.07
N GLU A 55 9.24 6.77 3.93
CA GLU A 55 10.64 6.45 3.66
C GLU A 55 10.90 4.94 3.65
N LYS A 56 9.97 4.16 4.16
CA LYS A 56 10.10 2.69 4.18
C LYS A 56 9.39 2.02 3.02
N VAL A 57 8.64 2.78 2.22
CA VAL A 57 7.99 2.26 1.02
C VAL A 57 8.83 2.70 -0.18
N ARG A 58 9.63 1.79 -0.73
CA ARG A 58 10.61 2.15 -1.77
C ARG A 58 10.12 1.88 -3.17
N VAL A 59 9.42 0.78 -3.39
CA VAL A 59 8.97 0.39 -4.72
C VAL A 59 7.47 0.13 -4.66
N ILE A 60 6.74 0.71 -5.60
CA ILE A 60 5.31 0.54 -5.68
C ILE A 60 4.96 0.07 -7.09
N PHE A 61 4.25 -1.05 -7.18
CA PHE A 61 3.71 -1.55 -8.44
C PHE A 61 2.22 -1.25 -8.50
N VAL A 62 1.75 -0.81 -9.65
CA VAL A 62 0.32 -0.67 -9.93
C VAL A 62 0.03 -1.48 -11.18
N ASN A 63 -0.81 -2.50 -11.03
CA ASN A 63 -1.17 -3.42 -12.11
C ASN A 63 0.08 -3.99 -12.80
N GLY A 64 1.10 -4.34 -12.00
CA GLY A 64 2.33 -4.95 -12.48
C GLY A 64 3.40 -3.99 -12.99
N ARG A 65 3.18 -2.69 -12.89
CA ARG A 65 4.15 -1.68 -13.36
C ARG A 65 4.59 -0.78 -12.20
N ILE A 66 5.87 -0.45 -12.16
CA ILE A 66 6.40 0.47 -11.17
C ILE A 66 5.86 1.87 -11.45
N GLN A 67 5.36 2.53 -10.39
CA GLN A 67 4.82 3.88 -10.49
C GLN A 67 5.41 4.77 -9.40
N GLN A 68 5.39 6.08 -9.65
CA GLN A 68 5.82 7.08 -8.70
C GLN A 68 4.69 7.42 -7.72
N ARG A 69 5.04 8.08 -6.63
CA ARG A 69 4.08 8.40 -5.57
C ARG A 69 2.96 9.35 -6.01
N ASP A 70 3.20 10.14 -7.04
CA ASP A 70 2.20 11.06 -7.57
C ASP A 70 1.24 10.40 -8.57
N HIS A 71 1.42 9.10 -8.82
CA HIS A 71 0.51 8.36 -9.71
C HIS A 71 -0.90 8.38 -9.14
N ILE A 72 -1.86 8.77 -9.98
CA ILE A 72 -3.28 8.84 -9.59
C ILE A 72 -3.90 7.46 -9.75
N LEU A 73 -4.51 6.98 -8.67
CA LEU A 73 -5.19 5.69 -8.67
C LEU A 73 -6.54 5.77 -9.34
N VAL A 74 -6.95 4.65 -9.93
CA VAL A 74 -8.30 4.50 -10.47
C VAL A 74 -8.94 3.26 -9.85
N SER A 75 -10.26 3.23 -9.89
CA SER A 75 -11.03 2.12 -9.32
C SER A 75 -10.59 0.79 -9.91
N GLY A 76 -10.38 -0.19 -9.06
CA GLY A 76 -9.97 -1.52 -9.48
C GLY A 76 -8.47 -1.74 -9.56
N ASP A 77 -7.65 -0.71 -9.33
CA ASP A 77 -6.20 -0.86 -9.35
C ASP A 77 -5.72 -1.87 -8.32
N GLU A 78 -4.71 -2.65 -8.69
CA GLU A 78 -4.02 -3.56 -7.81
C GLU A 78 -2.64 -3.00 -7.51
N VAL A 79 -2.37 -2.72 -6.24
CA VAL A 79 -1.16 -2.05 -5.79
C VAL A 79 -0.32 -2.99 -4.94
N GLY A 80 0.96 -3.09 -5.23
CA GLY A 80 1.92 -3.83 -4.39
C GLY A 80 2.93 -2.87 -3.80
N LEU A 81 3.08 -2.90 -2.48
CA LEU A 81 3.97 -2.01 -1.74
C LEU A 81 5.15 -2.81 -1.19
N PHE A 82 6.36 -2.36 -1.48
CA PHE A 82 7.59 -3.05 -1.08
C PHE A 82 8.52 -2.12 -0.30
N PRO A 83 9.20 -2.66 0.73
CA PRO A 83 10.21 -1.90 1.46
C PRO A 83 11.53 -1.86 0.70
N PRO A 84 12.54 -1.13 1.22
CA PRO A 84 13.89 -1.24 0.67
C PRO A 84 14.37 -2.68 0.72
N VAL A 85 15.07 -3.13 -0.33
CA VAL A 85 15.54 -4.50 -0.43
C VAL A 85 17.01 -4.61 -0.05
N GLY A 86 17.39 -5.82 0.34
CA GLY A 86 18.77 -6.17 0.63
C GLY A 86 19.24 -5.55 1.93
N GLY A 87 20.55 -5.57 2.13
CA GLY A 87 21.18 -5.02 3.30
C GLY A 87 21.33 -3.50 3.25
N GLY A 88 20.64 -2.90 2.35
CA GLY A 88 20.69 -1.45 2.19
C GLY A 88 20.01 -0.70 3.29
#